data_d04d491eb377585c44b49384ed71702e
#
_entry.id   d04d491eb377585c44b49384ed71702e
#
_cell.length_a   1.000
_cell.length_b   1.000
_cell.length_c   1.000
_cell.angle_alpha   90.00
_cell.angle_beta   90.00
_cell.angle_gamma   90.00
#
_symmetry.space_group_name_H-M   'P 1'
#
loop_
_entity.id
_entity.type
_entity.pdbx_description
1 polymer ?
#
loop_
_entity_poly.entity_id
_entity_poly.type
_entity_poly.pdbx_seq_one_letter_code
_entity_poly.pdbx_strand_id
1 'polypeptide(L)'
;RTDNGLVGLGESASPEPQEVMDKYIGSNPFDWVGDETSLGLGTAMYDLMGKAAGVPVYKLFGQRYRRWVPVGSWTVSCDPKLMAETVEVYAARGYTWMKFHLSPFENVLDQLEAMQKGAPKGFKILFDLTMGGTNDYTPRLLEDIGKFPIAGAFEDPFYERDLDAYVELRARSPLPIVLHHS
;
A
#
# COMPACT_ATOMS: atom_id res chain seq x y z
N ARG A 1 -15.81 19.37 13.44
CA ARG A 1 -16.55 20.58 13.07
C ARG A 1 -16.01 21.76 13.85
N THR A 2 -15.82 22.89 13.17
CA THR A 2 -15.33 24.13 13.76
C THR A 2 -16.49 25.05 14.22
N ASP A 3 -16.15 26.09 14.99
CA ASP A 3 -17.07 27.13 15.45
C ASP A 3 -17.67 27.95 14.28
N ASN A 4 -16.92 28.15 13.20
CA ASN A 4 -17.39 28.83 11.99
C ASN A 4 -18.13 27.89 11.00
N GLY A 5 -18.42 26.65 11.40
CA GLY A 5 -19.25 25.70 10.66
C GLY A 5 -18.53 24.83 9.62
N LEU A 6 -17.22 24.97 9.43
CA LEU A 6 -16.46 24.06 8.56
C LEU A 6 -16.47 22.63 9.13
N VAL A 7 -16.51 21.66 8.25
CA VAL A 7 -16.44 20.22 8.60
C VAL A 7 -15.22 19.60 7.90
N GLY A 8 -14.30 19.06 8.68
CA GLY A 8 -13.22 18.21 8.19
C GLY A 8 -13.63 16.76 8.16
N LEU A 9 -13.18 16.05 7.14
CA LEU A 9 -13.42 14.62 6.96
C LEU A 9 -12.10 13.86 7.09
N GLY A 10 -12.13 12.78 7.84
CA GLY A 10 -11.04 11.83 8.01
C GLY A 10 -11.60 10.45 8.31
N GLU A 11 -10.79 9.43 8.16
CA GLU A 11 -11.18 8.04 8.36
C GLU A 11 -10.14 7.31 9.21
N SER A 12 -10.61 6.52 10.17
CA SER A 12 -9.80 5.63 11.00
C SER A 12 -10.33 4.20 10.88
N ALA A 13 -9.44 3.22 11.00
CA ALA A 13 -9.80 1.80 11.00
C ALA A 13 -10.61 1.39 12.23
N SER A 14 -10.47 2.14 13.34
CA SER A 14 -11.19 1.95 14.59
C SER A 14 -11.59 3.31 15.17
N PRO A 15 -12.60 3.36 16.06
CA PRO A 15 -12.94 4.59 16.76
C PRO A 15 -11.74 5.14 17.54
N GLU A 16 -11.51 6.44 17.45
CA GLU A 16 -10.49 7.11 18.23
C GLU A 16 -10.87 7.18 19.71
N PRO A 17 -9.94 6.95 20.63
CA PRO A 17 -10.17 7.17 22.07
C PRO A 17 -10.58 8.62 22.35
N GLN A 18 -11.49 8.81 23.32
CA GLN A 18 -11.97 10.14 23.70
C GLN A 18 -10.83 11.07 24.11
N GLU A 19 -9.86 10.57 24.86
CA GLU A 19 -8.67 11.31 25.30
C GLU A 19 -7.79 11.81 24.15
N VAL A 20 -7.81 11.12 23.01
CA VAL A 20 -7.13 11.55 21.78
C VAL A 20 -7.95 12.66 21.11
N MET A 21 -9.26 12.46 20.98
CA MET A 21 -10.16 13.46 20.40
C MET A 21 -10.16 14.78 21.18
N ASP A 22 -10.10 14.72 22.51
CA ASP A 22 -10.11 15.89 23.39
C ASP A 22 -8.92 16.84 23.15
N LYS A 23 -7.79 16.31 22.67
CA LYS A 23 -6.62 17.14 22.34
C LYS A 23 -6.88 18.12 21.19
N TYR A 24 -7.76 17.73 20.27
CA TYR A 24 -8.08 18.53 19.08
C TYR A 24 -9.22 19.51 19.32
N ILE A 25 -10.06 19.28 20.33
CA ILE A 25 -11.22 20.14 20.63
C ILE A 25 -10.76 21.51 21.09
N GLY A 26 -11.28 22.56 20.44
CA GLY A 26 -10.93 23.95 20.76
C GLY A 26 -9.58 24.42 20.25
N SER A 27 -8.84 23.56 19.55
CA SER A 27 -7.56 23.91 18.94
C SER A 27 -7.73 24.52 17.53
N ASN A 28 -6.68 25.17 17.04
CA ASN A 28 -6.62 25.62 15.66
C ASN A 28 -6.11 24.48 14.77
N PRO A 29 -6.81 24.10 13.68
CA PRO A 29 -6.34 23.04 12.78
C PRO A 29 -4.89 23.22 12.29
N PHE A 30 -4.44 24.44 12.09
CA PHE A 30 -3.07 24.71 11.61
C PHE A 30 -1.98 24.42 12.65
N ASP A 31 -2.32 24.24 13.92
CA ASP A 31 -1.36 23.83 14.96
C ASP A 31 -1.00 22.35 14.86
N TRP A 32 -1.75 21.58 14.05
CA TRP A 32 -1.60 20.14 13.88
C TRP A 32 -0.91 19.73 12.57
N VAL A 33 -0.16 20.64 11.96
CA VAL A 33 0.65 20.31 10.77
C VAL A 33 1.75 19.32 11.16
N GLY A 34 1.79 18.14 10.50
CA GLY A 34 2.77 17.10 10.81
C GLY A 34 2.46 16.26 12.06
N ASP A 35 1.29 16.42 12.67
CA ASP A 35 0.89 15.58 13.79
C ASP A 35 0.60 14.14 13.34
N GLU A 36 1.19 13.18 14.02
CA GLU A 36 1.06 11.73 13.77
C GLU A 36 0.26 11.00 14.85
N THR A 37 -0.39 11.73 15.76
CA THR A 37 -1.12 11.13 16.90
C THR A 37 -2.30 10.27 16.44
N SER A 38 -3.03 10.72 15.42
CA SER A 38 -4.17 10.01 14.84
C SER A 38 -4.24 10.25 13.35
N LEU A 39 -4.23 9.17 12.57
CA LEU A 39 -4.37 9.25 11.12
C LEU A 39 -5.72 9.87 10.70
N GLY A 40 -6.82 9.43 11.33
CA GLY A 40 -8.16 9.92 11.00
C GLY A 40 -8.37 11.37 11.37
N LEU A 41 -8.00 11.77 12.59
CA LEU A 41 -8.13 13.16 13.05
C LEU A 41 -7.14 14.07 12.31
N GLY A 42 -5.90 13.64 12.09
CA GLY A 42 -4.92 14.39 11.29
C GLY A 42 -5.42 14.65 9.87
N THR A 43 -5.98 13.64 9.20
CA THR A 43 -6.61 13.80 7.88
C THR A 43 -7.75 14.84 7.93
N ALA A 44 -8.60 14.78 8.95
CA ALA A 44 -9.68 15.76 9.14
C ALA A 44 -9.16 17.18 9.37
N MET A 45 -8.03 17.33 10.10
CA MET A 45 -7.40 18.63 10.31
C MET A 45 -6.84 19.22 9.01
N TYR A 46 -6.18 18.41 8.18
CA TYR A 46 -5.72 18.85 6.86
C TYR A 46 -6.88 19.24 5.94
N ASP A 47 -7.99 18.51 5.97
CA ASP A 47 -9.20 18.86 5.22
C ASP A 47 -9.78 20.23 5.69
N LEU A 48 -9.82 20.46 7.02
CA LEU A 48 -10.19 21.77 7.58
C LEU A 48 -9.24 22.89 7.14
N MET A 49 -7.92 22.66 7.21
CA MET A 49 -6.92 23.63 6.76
C MET A 49 -7.12 24.01 5.30
N GLY A 50 -7.31 23.01 4.42
CA GLY A 50 -7.56 23.23 3.01
C GLY A 50 -8.82 24.04 2.75
N LYS A 51 -9.93 23.71 3.45
CA LYS A 51 -11.20 24.46 3.38
C LYS A 51 -11.08 25.88 3.92
N ALA A 52 -10.42 26.06 5.05
CA ALA A 52 -10.20 27.37 5.65
C ALA A 52 -9.33 28.28 4.75
N ALA A 53 -8.29 27.73 4.13
CA ALA A 53 -7.43 28.43 3.21
C ALA A 53 -8.01 28.61 1.79
N GLY A 54 -9.14 27.97 1.48
CA GLY A 54 -9.76 27.99 0.15
C GLY A 54 -8.90 27.30 -0.92
N VAL A 55 -8.10 26.32 -0.55
CA VAL A 55 -7.22 25.57 -1.46
C VAL A 55 -7.38 24.05 -1.31
N PRO A 56 -7.13 23.28 -2.36
CA PRO A 56 -7.05 21.81 -2.24
C PRO A 56 -5.92 21.41 -1.28
N VAL A 57 -6.17 20.37 -0.46
CA VAL A 57 -5.25 19.89 0.59
C VAL A 57 -3.83 19.64 0.06
N TYR A 58 -3.67 19.11 -1.16
CA TYR A 58 -2.34 18.83 -1.72
C TYR A 58 -1.44 20.08 -1.78
N LYS A 59 -2.01 21.30 -1.86
CA LYS A 59 -1.24 22.55 -1.87
C LYS A 59 -0.61 22.87 -0.52
N LEU A 60 -1.11 22.28 0.57
CA LEU A 60 -0.51 22.41 1.89
C LEU A 60 0.79 21.59 2.00
N PHE A 61 0.96 20.56 1.14
CA PHE A 61 2.15 19.72 1.10
C PHE A 61 3.22 20.20 0.11
N GLY A 62 2.92 21.21 -0.70
CA GLY A 62 3.88 21.79 -1.63
C GLY A 62 3.43 21.79 -3.10
N GLN A 63 4.42 21.70 -4.00
CA GLN A 63 4.20 21.77 -5.43
C GLN A 63 3.63 20.48 -6.00
N ARG A 64 2.63 20.59 -6.89
CA ARG A 64 2.11 19.45 -7.63
C ARG A 64 3.03 19.08 -8.79
N TYR A 65 3.65 17.91 -8.73
CA TYR A 65 4.53 17.40 -9.80
C TYR A 65 3.77 16.66 -10.89
N ARG A 66 2.65 16.00 -10.57
CA ARG A 66 1.87 15.18 -11.51
C ARG A 66 0.39 15.50 -11.45
N ARG A 67 -0.28 15.45 -12.58
CA ARG A 67 -1.75 15.55 -12.67
C ARG A 67 -2.43 14.19 -12.56
N TRP A 68 -1.75 13.16 -13.02
CA TRP A 68 -2.22 11.78 -13.06
C TRP A 68 -1.18 10.87 -12.43
N VAL A 69 -1.63 9.94 -11.65
CA VAL A 69 -0.82 8.89 -11.03
C VAL A 69 -1.43 7.55 -11.43
N PRO A 70 -0.64 6.61 -12.01
CA PRO A 70 -1.15 5.28 -12.28
C PRO A 70 -1.46 4.56 -10.97
N VAL A 71 -2.53 3.78 -10.95
CA VAL A 71 -2.96 2.99 -9.79
C VAL A 71 -2.91 1.52 -10.15
N GLY A 72 -2.40 0.69 -9.23
CA GLY A 72 -2.53 -0.76 -9.29
C GLY A 72 -3.86 -1.21 -8.68
N SER A 73 -4.35 -2.37 -9.11
CA SER A 73 -5.39 -3.09 -8.38
C SER A 73 -4.82 -3.83 -7.18
N TRP A 74 -5.68 -4.40 -6.34
CA TRP A 74 -5.28 -5.10 -5.13
C TRP A 74 -6.13 -6.35 -4.90
N THR A 75 -5.51 -7.40 -4.35
CA THR A 75 -6.20 -8.60 -3.91
C THR A 75 -5.47 -9.26 -2.73
N VAL A 76 -6.16 -10.16 -2.06
CA VAL A 76 -5.60 -11.09 -1.08
C VAL A 76 -5.43 -12.47 -1.71
N SER A 77 -4.62 -13.32 -1.08
CA SER A 77 -4.44 -14.72 -1.45
C SER A 77 -5.78 -15.46 -1.41
N CYS A 78 -6.02 -16.26 -2.42
CA CYS A 78 -7.17 -17.16 -2.50
C CYS A 78 -6.86 -18.32 -3.46
N ASP A 79 -7.84 -19.15 -3.72
CA ASP A 79 -7.72 -20.28 -4.66
C ASP A 79 -7.08 -19.86 -6.00
N PRO A 80 -6.16 -20.66 -6.58
CA PRO A 80 -5.47 -20.33 -7.82
C PRO A 80 -6.38 -19.95 -9.00
N LYS A 81 -7.54 -20.59 -9.12
CA LYS A 81 -8.51 -20.27 -10.17
C LYS A 81 -9.11 -18.88 -9.96
N LEU A 82 -9.49 -18.55 -8.73
CA LEU A 82 -9.99 -17.20 -8.41
C LEU A 82 -8.93 -16.12 -8.61
N MET A 83 -7.67 -16.42 -8.33
CA MET A 83 -6.55 -15.52 -8.61
C MET A 83 -6.43 -15.23 -10.11
N ALA A 84 -6.54 -16.25 -10.96
CA ALA A 84 -6.53 -16.10 -12.43
C ALA A 84 -7.70 -15.24 -12.92
N GLU A 85 -8.92 -15.52 -12.46
CA GLU A 85 -10.13 -14.74 -12.79
C GLU A 85 -9.99 -13.27 -12.33
N THR A 86 -9.38 -13.04 -11.16
CA THR A 86 -9.12 -11.70 -10.63
C THR A 86 -8.17 -10.91 -11.55
N VAL A 87 -7.11 -11.52 -12.03
CA VAL A 87 -6.18 -10.89 -12.99
C VAL A 87 -6.92 -10.52 -14.28
N GLU A 88 -7.73 -11.43 -14.84
CA GLU A 88 -8.50 -11.16 -16.06
C GLU A 88 -9.47 -9.98 -15.88
N VAL A 89 -10.20 -9.94 -14.75
CA VAL A 89 -11.15 -8.87 -14.43
C VAL A 89 -10.44 -7.51 -14.31
N TYR A 90 -9.31 -7.46 -13.60
CA TYR A 90 -8.58 -6.20 -13.45
C TYR A 90 -7.89 -5.76 -14.73
N ALA A 91 -7.32 -6.70 -15.49
CA ALA A 91 -6.75 -6.40 -16.79
C ALA A 91 -7.81 -5.83 -17.78
N ALA A 92 -9.01 -6.40 -17.78
CA ALA A 92 -10.12 -5.90 -18.60
C ALA A 92 -10.59 -4.49 -18.18
N ARG A 93 -10.36 -4.10 -16.92
CA ARG A 93 -10.61 -2.73 -16.41
C ARG A 93 -9.47 -1.75 -16.70
N GLY A 94 -8.40 -2.20 -17.38
CA GLY A 94 -7.27 -1.37 -17.75
C GLY A 94 -6.13 -1.29 -16.74
N TYR A 95 -6.18 -2.06 -15.65
CA TYR A 95 -5.04 -2.16 -14.75
C TYR A 95 -3.89 -2.93 -15.42
N THR A 96 -2.68 -2.50 -15.15
CA THR A 96 -1.44 -3.15 -15.63
C THR A 96 -0.60 -3.72 -14.50
N TRP A 97 -0.97 -3.39 -13.26
CA TRP A 97 -0.37 -3.88 -12.03
C TRP A 97 -1.44 -4.29 -11.03
N MET A 98 -1.14 -5.36 -10.30
CA MET A 98 -1.96 -5.82 -9.18
C MET A 98 -1.06 -6.10 -7.97
N LYS A 99 -1.38 -5.52 -6.83
CA LYS A 99 -0.79 -5.91 -5.54
C LYS A 99 -1.47 -7.17 -5.04
N PHE A 100 -0.69 -8.11 -4.57
CA PHE A 100 -1.12 -9.41 -4.10
C PHE A 100 -0.61 -9.65 -2.68
N HIS A 101 -1.49 -9.61 -1.70
CA HIS A 101 -1.19 -9.97 -0.32
C HIS A 101 -1.06 -11.48 -0.21
N LEU A 102 0.15 -11.96 0.09
CA LEU A 102 0.42 -13.38 0.28
C LEU A 102 -0.25 -13.91 1.55
N SER A 103 -0.57 -15.18 1.53
CA SER A 103 -1.04 -15.94 2.69
C SER A 103 -0.16 -17.19 2.85
N PRO A 104 0.10 -17.61 4.08
CA PRO A 104 0.85 -18.85 4.33
C PRO A 104 0.03 -20.12 4.07
N PHE A 105 -1.26 -20.00 3.76
CA PHE A 105 -2.18 -21.12 3.60
C PHE A 105 -2.29 -21.63 2.17
N GLU A 106 -1.95 -20.81 1.18
CA GLU A 106 -1.99 -21.19 -0.22
C GLU A 106 -0.58 -21.24 -0.81
N ASN A 107 -0.42 -22.10 -1.83
CA ASN A 107 0.82 -22.18 -2.58
C ASN A 107 0.89 -21.06 -3.62
N VAL A 108 1.76 -20.08 -3.38
CA VAL A 108 1.94 -18.93 -4.26
C VAL A 108 2.42 -19.32 -5.67
N LEU A 109 3.16 -20.41 -5.84
CA LEU A 109 3.64 -20.86 -7.15
C LEU A 109 2.49 -21.40 -8.00
N ASP A 110 1.56 -22.17 -7.41
CA ASP A 110 0.34 -22.63 -8.08
C ASP A 110 -0.55 -21.45 -8.49
N GLN A 111 -0.65 -20.45 -7.63
CA GLN A 111 -1.38 -19.20 -7.93
C GLN A 111 -0.72 -18.45 -9.09
N LEU A 112 0.61 -18.36 -9.11
CA LEU A 112 1.36 -17.73 -10.19
C LEU A 112 1.18 -18.43 -11.53
N GLU A 113 1.22 -19.76 -11.55
CA GLU A 113 0.97 -20.53 -12.75
C GLU A 113 -0.44 -20.27 -13.32
N ALA A 114 -1.44 -20.18 -12.44
CA ALA A 114 -2.80 -19.88 -12.85
C ALA A 114 -2.94 -18.46 -13.39
N MET A 115 -2.44 -17.46 -12.65
CA MET A 115 -2.49 -16.06 -13.05
C MET A 115 -1.73 -15.78 -14.34
N GLN A 116 -0.55 -16.40 -14.52
CA GLN A 116 0.28 -16.23 -15.72
C GLN A 116 -0.43 -16.64 -17.01
N LYS A 117 -1.30 -17.67 -16.94
CA LYS A 117 -2.03 -18.19 -18.10
C LYS A 117 -3.06 -17.20 -18.64
N GLY A 118 -3.73 -16.44 -17.75
CA GLY A 118 -4.78 -15.49 -18.10
C GLY A 118 -4.29 -14.04 -18.25
N ALA A 119 -3.08 -13.72 -17.78
CA ALA A 119 -2.59 -12.36 -17.77
C ALA A 119 -2.20 -11.86 -19.18
N PRO A 120 -2.62 -10.65 -19.58
CA PRO A 120 -2.15 -10.05 -20.81
C PRO A 120 -0.66 -9.72 -20.72
N LYS A 121 -0.01 -9.64 -21.88
CA LYS A 121 1.40 -9.30 -21.98
C LYS A 121 1.69 -7.95 -21.29
N GLY A 122 2.65 -7.97 -20.36
CA GLY A 122 3.07 -6.75 -19.63
C GLY A 122 2.32 -6.51 -18.33
N PHE A 123 1.30 -7.29 -18.00
CA PHE A 123 0.68 -7.24 -16.68
C PHE A 123 1.68 -7.71 -15.62
N LYS A 124 1.74 -7.02 -14.47
CA LYS A 124 2.71 -7.27 -13.42
C LYS A 124 2.05 -7.41 -12.05
N ILE A 125 2.66 -8.20 -11.20
CA ILE A 125 2.23 -8.41 -9.81
C ILE A 125 3.28 -7.90 -8.84
N LEU A 126 2.84 -7.12 -7.87
CA LEU A 126 3.57 -6.76 -6.67
C LEU A 126 3.19 -7.75 -5.57
N PHE A 127 4.15 -8.54 -5.09
CA PHE A 127 3.97 -9.53 -4.04
C PHE A 127 4.25 -8.88 -2.69
N ASP A 128 3.23 -8.80 -1.84
CA ASP A 128 3.34 -8.27 -0.49
C ASP A 128 3.44 -9.44 0.50
N LEU A 129 4.62 -9.56 1.11
CA LEU A 129 4.91 -10.58 2.10
C LEU A 129 4.52 -10.15 3.52
N THR A 130 4.12 -8.90 3.70
CA THR A 130 3.62 -8.34 4.97
C THR A 130 4.60 -8.59 6.13
N MET A 131 5.91 -8.47 5.85
CA MET A 131 6.98 -8.72 6.81
C MET A 131 6.99 -10.15 7.40
N GLY A 132 6.34 -11.10 6.74
CA GLY A 132 6.23 -12.49 7.21
C GLY A 132 7.38 -13.40 6.78
N GLY A 133 8.37 -12.87 6.04
CA GLY A 133 9.48 -13.65 5.55
C GLY A 133 10.58 -13.91 6.59
N THR A 134 11.36 -14.97 6.34
CA THR A 134 12.55 -15.30 7.13
C THR A 134 13.79 -15.29 6.24
N ASN A 135 14.98 -15.05 6.82
CA ASN A 135 16.23 -14.98 6.08
C ASN A 135 16.59 -16.30 5.38
N ASP A 136 16.13 -17.44 5.88
CA ASP A 136 16.43 -18.75 5.30
C ASP A 136 15.54 -19.13 4.12
N TYR A 137 14.24 -18.84 4.22
CA TYR A 137 13.23 -19.30 3.26
C TYR A 137 12.93 -18.24 2.18
N THR A 138 12.78 -16.99 2.60
CA THR A 138 12.29 -15.91 1.72
C THR A 138 13.15 -15.72 0.47
N PRO A 139 14.50 -15.67 0.53
CA PRO A 139 15.29 -15.46 -0.69
C PRO A 139 15.06 -16.50 -1.77
N ARG A 140 14.91 -17.77 -1.38
CA ARG A 140 14.63 -18.87 -2.33
C ARG A 140 13.25 -18.76 -2.94
N LEU A 141 12.23 -18.45 -2.13
CA LEU A 141 10.89 -18.23 -2.62
C LEU A 141 10.84 -17.07 -3.63
N LEU A 142 11.53 -15.95 -3.36
CA LEU A 142 11.57 -14.82 -4.26
C LEU A 142 12.33 -15.12 -5.56
N GLU A 143 13.38 -15.93 -5.51
CA GLU A 143 14.05 -16.45 -6.71
C GLU A 143 13.10 -17.30 -7.57
N ASP A 144 12.26 -18.15 -6.95
CA ASP A 144 11.29 -18.96 -7.67
C ASP A 144 10.16 -18.12 -8.25
N ILE A 145 9.60 -17.19 -7.49
CA ILE A 145 8.61 -16.21 -7.98
C ILE A 145 9.18 -15.40 -9.15
N GLY A 146 10.43 -14.97 -9.06
CA GLY A 146 11.09 -14.15 -10.08
C GLY A 146 11.27 -14.82 -11.44
N LYS A 147 11.09 -16.17 -11.53
CA LYS A 147 11.11 -16.90 -12.81
C LYS A 147 9.84 -16.69 -13.63
N PHE A 148 8.77 -16.22 -13.02
CA PHE A 148 7.50 -15.97 -13.73
C PHE A 148 7.51 -14.58 -14.39
N PRO A 149 7.21 -14.50 -15.71
CA PRO A 149 7.14 -13.23 -16.42
C PRO A 149 6.16 -12.20 -15.85
N ILE A 150 5.10 -12.66 -15.16
CA ILE A 150 4.11 -11.80 -14.50
C ILE A 150 4.65 -11.15 -13.23
N ALA A 151 5.71 -11.70 -12.62
CA ALA A 151 6.29 -11.12 -11.41
C ALA A 151 6.87 -9.73 -11.70
N GLY A 152 6.60 -8.77 -10.82
CA GLY A 152 6.96 -7.37 -10.98
C GLY A 152 7.83 -6.79 -9.89
N ALA A 153 7.47 -6.99 -8.64
CA ALA A 153 8.20 -6.49 -7.48
C ALA A 153 7.82 -7.24 -6.20
N PHE A 154 8.62 -7.08 -5.15
CA PHE A 154 8.37 -7.62 -3.81
C PHE A 154 8.19 -6.47 -2.82
N GLU A 155 7.21 -6.59 -1.92
CA GLU A 155 6.95 -5.64 -0.86
C GLU A 155 7.13 -6.31 0.50
N ASP A 156 7.86 -5.63 1.39
CA ASP A 156 8.12 -6.04 2.77
C ASP A 156 8.49 -7.53 2.93
N PRO A 157 9.53 -8.03 2.24
CA PRO A 157 9.93 -9.43 2.31
C PRO A 157 10.41 -9.88 3.69
N PHE A 158 10.95 -8.97 4.50
CA PHE A 158 11.45 -9.24 5.85
C PHE A 158 10.85 -8.29 6.87
N TYR A 159 11.13 -8.54 8.14
CA TYR A 159 10.81 -7.62 9.22
C TYR A 159 11.47 -6.25 8.99
N GLU A 160 10.75 -5.17 9.21
CA GLU A 160 11.08 -3.80 8.81
C GLU A 160 12.47 -3.29 9.20
N ARG A 161 13.10 -3.83 10.24
CA ARG A 161 14.35 -3.32 10.80
C ARG A 161 15.59 -4.16 10.49
N ASP A 162 15.44 -5.21 9.70
CA ASP A 162 16.57 -6.05 9.29
C ASP A 162 17.22 -5.50 8.03
N LEU A 163 17.91 -4.35 8.15
CA LEU A 163 18.55 -3.68 7.01
C LEU A 163 19.60 -4.53 6.33
N ASP A 164 20.34 -5.35 7.08
CA ASP A 164 21.39 -6.21 6.52
C ASP A 164 20.76 -7.28 5.62
N ALA A 165 19.65 -7.90 6.05
CA ALA A 165 18.91 -8.84 5.23
C ALA A 165 18.36 -8.18 3.96
N TYR A 166 17.87 -6.94 4.04
CA TYR A 166 17.42 -6.19 2.87
C TYR A 166 18.56 -5.89 1.89
N VAL A 167 19.75 -5.52 2.38
CA VAL A 167 20.93 -5.28 1.55
C VAL A 167 21.34 -6.55 0.81
N GLU A 168 21.43 -7.68 1.51
CA GLU A 168 21.75 -8.98 0.90
C GLU A 168 20.71 -9.40 -0.11
N LEU A 169 19.42 -9.31 0.25
CA LEU A 169 18.32 -9.65 -0.65
C LEU A 169 18.36 -8.77 -1.90
N ARG A 170 18.56 -7.47 -1.75
CA ARG A 170 18.61 -6.52 -2.87
C ARG A 170 19.73 -6.86 -3.87
N ALA A 171 20.88 -7.35 -3.41
CA ALA A 171 21.98 -7.76 -4.25
C ALA A 171 21.67 -9.02 -5.08
N ARG A 172 20.75 -9.89 -4.62
CA ARG A 172 20.39 -11.16 -5.22
C ARG A 172 19.03 -11.15 -5.93
N SER A 173 18.15 -10.26 -5.54
CA SER A 173 16.78 -10.23 -6.03
C SER A 173 16.72 -9.96 -7.53
N PRO A 174 15.98 -10.80 -8.29
CA PRO A 174 15.74 -10.57 -9.72
C PRO A 174 14.78 -9.39 -9.97
N LEU A 175 14.05 -8.94 -8.95
CA LEU A 175 13.02 -7.92 -9.03
C LEU A 175 13.23 -6.80 -8.02
N PRO A 176 12.66 -5.61 -8.25
CA PRO A 176 12.67 -4.52 -7.28
C PRO A 176 12.05 -4.91 -5.93
N ILE A 177 12.55 -4.30 -4.87
CA ILE A 177 12.00 -4.40 -3.51
C ILE A 177 11.35 -3.07 -3.16
N VAL A 178 10.14 -3.13 -2.63
CA VAL A 178 9.34 -2.00 -2.13
C VAL A 178 9.28 -2.09 -0.62
N LEU A 179 9.49 -0.98 0.06
CA LEU A 179 9.32 -0.86 1.51
C LEU A 179 8.04 -0.06 1.78
N HIS A 180 7.14 -0.63 2.60
CA HIS A 180 5.89 0.00 2.99
C HIS A 180 5.93 0.44 4.46
N HIS A 181 6.45 -0.40 5.35
CA HIS A 181 6.50 -0.14 6.79
C HIS A 181 7.89 0.27 7.30
N SER A 182 8.69 0.91 6.48
CA SER A 182 10.04 1.37 6.83
C SER A 182 10.03 2.70 7.58
#